data_9b3ef16dfe1734f5341c7677a3ab8a6d
#
_entry.id   9b3ef16dfe1734f5341c7677a3ab8a6d
#
_cell.length_a   1.000
_cell.length_b   1.000
_cell.length_c   1.000
_cell.angle_alpha   90.00
_cell.angle_beta   90.00
_cell.angle_gamma   90.00
#
_symmetry.space_group_name_H-M   'P 1'
#
loop_
_entity.id
_entity.type
_entity.pdbx_description
1 polymer ?
#
loop_
_entity_poly.entity_id
_entity_poly.type
_entity_poly.pdbx_seq_one_letter_code
_entity_poly.pdbx_strand_id
1 'polypeptide(L)'
;MSTVDRRWYAYNGASGGQHDQLNYFFVTSFPNTCLNSATNICAVLGIYSVTTGSGTITYGTNPRAFATDPRLDSYITQTFAGGVRAPSGAAQKPYVYPRNF
;
A
#
# COMPACT_ATOMS: atom_id res chain seq x y z
N MET A 1 -3.78 17.88 16.80
CA MET A 1 -4.34 17.25 15.57
C MET A 1 -3.29 16.36 14.95
N SER A 2 -3.65 15.16 14.53
CA SER A 2 -2.72 14.25 13.88
C SER A 2 -2.83 14.35 12.36
N THR A 3 -1.70 14.18 11.68
CA THR A 3 -1.64 14.10 10.22
C THR A 3 -0.93 12.81 9.81
N VAL A 4 -1.32 12.27 8.67
CA VAL A 4 -0.75 11.04 8.12
C VAL A 4 -0.20 11.36 6.74
N ASP A 5 1.08 11.02 6.52
CA ASP A 5 1.71 11.13 5.20
C ASP A 5 1.76 9.73 4.59
N ARG A 6 1.05 9.55 3.48
CA ARG A 6 1.04 8.28 2.75
C ARG A 6 1.91 8.40 1.51
N ARG A 7 2.69 7.34 1.25
CA ARG A 7 3.57 7.27 0.08
C ARG A 7 3.48 5.90 -0.57
N TRP A 8 3.96 5.81 -1.80
CA TRP A 8 3.92 4.56 -2.53
C TRP A 8 5.03 3.62 -2.08
N TYR A 9 4.67 2.35 -1.89
CA TYR A 9 5.58 1.26 -1.54
C TYR A 9 5.38 0.13 -2.53
N ALA A 10 6.48 -0.37 -3.09
CA ALA A 10 6.44 -1.47 -4.05
C ALA A 10 6.49 -2.81 -3.32
N TYR A 11 5.68 -3.76 -3.77
CA TYR A 11 5.67 -5.12 -3.22
C TYR A 11 6.82 -5.94 -3.81
N ASN A 12 7.48 -6.76 -2.98
CA ASN A 12 8.61 -7.59 -3.41
C ASN A 12 8.20 -8.88 -4.11
N GLY A 13 6.91 -9.21 -4.18
CA GLY A 13 6.41 -10.39 -4.85
C GLY A 13 6.41 -11.66 -4.01
N ALA A 14 6.67 -11.57 -2.71
CA ALA A 14 6.71 -12.75 -1.84
C ALA A 14 5.36 -13.48 -1.84
N SER A 15 5.40 -14.80 -2.03
CA SER A 15 4.18 -15.60 -2.05
C SER A 15 3.54 -15.64 -0.66
N GLY A 16 2.26 -15.28 -0.58
CA GLY A 16 1.53 -15.27 0.68
C GLY A 16 1.90 -14.13 1.63
N GLY A 17 2.78 -13.22 1.22
CA GLY A 17 3.27 -12.15 2.09
C GLY A 17 2.62 -10.79 1.86
N GLN A 18 1.50 -10.71 1.14
CA GLN A 18 0.88 -9.44 0.75
C GLN A 18 0.36 -8.61 1.95
N HIS A 19 0.16 -9.22 3.10
CA HIS A 19 -0.27 -8.52 4.32
C HIS A 19 0.87 -8.20 5.28
N ASP A 20 2.11 -8.49 4.89
CA ASP A 20 3.28 -8.19 5.71
C ASP A 20 3.94 -6.91 5.19
N GLN A 21 3.94 -5.85 6.00
CA GLN A 21 4.52 -4.57 5.61
C GLN A 21 6.04 -4.68 5.31
N LEU A 22 6.72 -5.69 5.83
CA LEU A 22 8.16 -5.89 5.58
C LEU A 22 8.46 -6.31 4.14
N ASN A 23 7.45 -6.73 3.39
CA ASN A 23 7.56 -7.09 1.97
C ASN A 23 7.32 -5.91 1.03
N TYR A 24 7.17 -4.70 1.57
CA TYR A 24 6.92 -3.48 0.81
C TYR A 24 8.03 -2.48 1.08
N PHE A 25 8.55 -1.86 0.02
CA PHE A 25 9.68 -0.96 0.11
C PHE A 25 9.33 0.40 -0.47
N PHE A 26 9.80 1.47 0.19
CA PHE A 26 9.61 2.84 -0.24
C PHE A 26 10.19 3.05 -1.63
N VAL A 27 9.41 3.72 -2.50
CA VAL A 27 9.83 4.11 -3.84
C VAL A 27 9.58 5.60 -4.02
N THR A 28 10.50 6.27 -4.71
CA THR A 28 10.41 7.72 -4.94
C THR A 28 9.46 8.08 -6.08
N SER A 29 9.10 7.10 -6.92
CA SER A 29 8.14 7.29 -8.01
C SER A 29 7.23 6.07 -8.12
N PHE A 30 6.02 6.28 -8.62
CA PHE A 30 5.05 5.20 -8.80
C PHE A 30 5.62 4.18 -9.81
N PRO A 31 5.62 2.87 -9.45
CA PRO A 31 6.16 1.85 -10.34
C PRO A 31 5.36 1.75 -11.65
N ASN A 32 6.07 1.69 -12.77
CA ASN A 32 5.46 1.60 -14.08
C ASN A 32 4.96 0.19 -14.44
N THR A 33 5.24 -0.79 -13.57
CA THR A 33 4.75 -2.17 -13.72
C THR A 33 3.35 -2.37 -13.18
N CYS A 34 2.79 -1.37 -12.50
CA CYS A 34 1.45 -1.47 -11.93
C CYS A 34 0.39 -1.40 -13.02
N LEU A 35 -0.65 -2.20 -12.84
CA LEU A 35 -1.75 -2.35 -13.79
C LEU A 35 -3.08 -2.00 -13.11
N ASN A 36 -4.14 -1.87 -13.90
CA ASN A 36 -5.49 -1.68 -13.36
C ASN A 36 -6.15 -3.00 -12.99
N SER A 37 -5.69 -4.10 -13.57
CA SER A 37 -6.20 -5.44 -13.30
C SER A 37 -5.07 -6.46 -13.50
N ALA A 38 -4.84 -7.32 -12.52
CA ALA A 38 -3.78 -8.34 -12.56
C ALA A 38 -3.90 -9.30 -11.38
N THR A 39 -2.97 -10.24 -11.27
CA THR A 39 -3.06 -11.38 -10.36
C THR A 39 -2.29 -11.23 -9.06
N ASN A 40 -1.47 -10.19 -8.91
CA ASN A 40 -0.69 -9.99 -7.69
C ASN A 40 -0.67 -8.50 -7.32
N ILE A 41 0.01 -8.15 -6.23
CA ILE A 41 0.10 -6.77 -5.76
C ILE A 41 1.33 -6.10 -6.39
N CYS A 42 1.16 -4.87 -6.86
CA CYS A 42 2.25 -4.05 -7.39
C CYS A 42 2.75 -3.04 -6.36
N ALA A 43 1.86 -2.19 -5.89
CA ALA A 43 2.21 -1.11 -4.98
C ALA A 43 1.03 -0.74 -4.10
N VAL A 44 1.36 -0.20 -2.93
CA VAL A 44 0.35 0.27 -1.97
C VAL A 44 0.68 1.70 -1.55
N LEU A 45 -0.36 2.47 -1.23
CA LEU A 45 -0.22 3.80 -0.66
C LEU A 45 -0.23 3.66 0.87
N GLY A 46 0.92 3.29 1.42
CA GLY A 46 1.09 3.03 2.83
C GLY A 46 1.45 4.26 3.65
N ILE A 47 1.36 4.14 4.96
CA ILE A 47 1.68 5.24 5.87
C ILE A 47 3.20 5.36 5.99
N TYR A 48 3.74 6.47 5.53
CA TYR A 48 5.16 6.80 5.61
C TYR A 48 5.50 7.45 6.95
N SER A 49 4.66 8.37 7.43
CA SER A 49 4.85 9.03 8.71
C SER A 49 3.52 9.43 9.34
N VAL A 50 3.53 9.56 10.67
CA VAL A 50 2.40 10.05 11.45
C VAL A 50 2.90 11.16 12.35
N THR A 51 2.29 12.35 12.25
CA THR A 51 2.60 13.50 13.10
C THR A 51 1.45 13.73 14.06
N THR A 52 1.77 13.81 15.33
CA THR A 52 0.82 14.11 16.42
C THR A 52 1.35 15.27 17.25
N GLY A 53 0.59 15.65 18.28
CA GLY A 53 1.05 16.67 19.23
C GLY A 53 2.32 16.27 19.96
N SER A 54 2.66 14.98 20.00
CA SER A 54 3.88 14.47 20.66
C SER A 54 5.10 14.40 19.72
N GLY A 55 4.90 14.66 18.42
CA GLY A 55 5.99 14.61 17.44
C GLY A 55 5.65 13.77 16.22
N THR A 56 6.67 13.44 15.43
CA THR A 56 6.54 12.70 14.19
C THR A 56 7.24 11.34 14.30
N ILE A 57 6.53 10.28 13.88
CA ILE A 57 7.10 8.94 13.72
C ILE A 57 7.20 8.68 12.21
N THR A 58 8.42 8.38 11.73
CA THR A 58 8.67 8.08 10.32
C THR A 58 9.00 6.59 10.16
N TYR A 59 8.25 5.91 9.31
CA TYR A 59 8.43 4.48 9.06
C TYR A 59 9.51 4.21 8.01
N GLY A 60 9.65 5.08 7.01
CA GLY A 60 10.77 5.05 6.08
C GLY A 60 10.70 3.92 5.08
N THR A 61 11.69 3.00 5.13
CA THR A 61 11.87 1.94 4.12
C THR A 61 10.67 1.03 3.98
N ASN A 62 10.01 0.68 5.10
CA ASN A 62 8.80 -0.13 5.11
C ASN A 62 7.65 0.71 5.64
N PRO A 63 6.41 0.49 5.19
CA PRO A 63 5.28 1.26 5.68
C PRO A 63 4.90 0.83 7.10
N ARG A 64 4.01 1.62 7.72
CA ARG A 64 3.41 1.24 8.99
C ARG A 64 2.72 -0.12 8.88
N ALA A 65 2.78 -0.92 9.94
CA ALA A 65 2.17 -2.24 9.99
C ALA A 65 0.69 -2.21 9.59
N PHE A 66 0.29 -3.10 8.70
CA PHE A 66 -1.07 -3.15 8.18
C PHE A 66 -2.09 -3.54 9.25
N ALA A 67 -1.66 -4.23 10.30
CA ALA A 67 -2.51 -4.52 11.45
C ALA A 67 -3.04 -3.25 12.12
N THR A 68 -2.32 -2.13 12.00
CA THR A 68 -2.72 -0.83 12.55
C THR A 68 -3.26 0.12 11.48
N ASP A 69 -3.45 -0.38 10.25
CA ASP A 69 -4.03 0.37 9.13
C ASP A 69 -5.08 -0.52 8.44
N PRO A 70 -6.22 -0.78 9.11
CA PRO A 70 -7.19 -1.75 8.62
C PRO A 70 -7.80 -1.40 7.27
N ARG A 71 -7.87 -0.11 6.92
CA ARG A 71 -8.37 0.31 5.61
C ARG A 71 -7.45 -0.21 4.51
N LEU A 72 -6.15 0.01 4.64
CA LEU A 72 -5.19 -0.43 3.63
C LEU A 72 -5.13 -1.95 3.57
N ASP A 73 -5.17 -2.63 4.71
CA ASP A 73 -5.18 -4.08 4.78
C ASP A 73 -6.39 -4.66 4.04
N SER A 74 -7.56 -4.05 4.21
CA SER A 74 -8.78 -4.44 3.49
C SER A 74 -8.62 -4.25 1.97
N TYR A 75 -8.01 -3.14 1.54
CA TYR A 75 -7.78 -2.88 0.11
C TYR A 75 -6.78 -3.87 -0.49
N ILE A 76 -5.76 -4.27 0.25
CA ILE A 76 -4.82 -5.30 -0.19
C ILE A 76 -5.57 -6.62 -0.42
N THR A 77 -6.44 -7.01 0.50
CA THR A 77 -7.28 -8.20 0.35
C THR A 77 -8.16 -8.11 -0.89
N GLN A 78 -8.82 -6.97 -1.10
CA GLN A 78 -9.69 -6.77 -2.26
C GLN A 78 -8.93 -6.87 -3.58
N THR A 79 -7.76 -6.26 -3.67
CA THR A 79 -6.95 -6.29 -4.88
C THR A 79 -6.43 -7.69 -5.15
N PHE A 80 -5.94 -8.38 -4.12
CA PHE A 80 -5.41 -9.73 -4.28
C PHE A 80 -6.50 -10.72 -4.69
N ALA A 81 -7.68 -10.63 -4.09
CA ALA A 81 -8.79 -11.54 -4.38
C ALA A 81 -9.49 -11.21 -5.70
N GLY A 82 -9.66 -9.93 -6.01
CA GLY A 82 -10.43 -9.47 -7.18
C GLY A 82 -9.60 -9.16 -8.41
N GLY A 83 -8.29 -9.03 -8.27
CA GLY A 83 -7.39 -8.73 -9.38
C GLY A 83 -7.51 -7.31 -9.94
N VAL A 84 -8.14 -6.39 -9.22
CA VAL A 84 -8.33 -4.99 -9.64
C VAL A 84 -7.81 -4.05 -8.56
N ARG A 85 -7.48 -2.83 -8.97
CA ARG A 85 -7.05 -1.80 -8.02
C ARG A 85 -8.13 -1.56 -6.96
N ALA A 86 -7.74 -1.19 -5.76
CA ALA A 86 -8.67 -0.91 -4.67
C ALA A 86 -8.37 0.46 -4.04
N PRO A 87 -9.37 1.28 -3.71
CA PRO A 87 -10.77 1.09 -4.09
C PRO A 87 -10.98 1.22 -5.61
N SER A 88 -11.95 0.50 -6.16
CA SER A 88 -12.17 0.43 -7.61
C SER A 88 -13.12 1.50 -8.14
N GLY A 89 -13.74 2.27 -7.25
CA GLY A 89 -14.68 3.32 -7.66
C GLY A 89 -13.99 4.41 -8.50
N ALA A 90 -14.66 4.84 -9.58
CA ALA A 90 -14.08 5.80 -10.52
C ALA A 90 -13.72 7.14 -9.87
N ALA A 91 -14.47 7.56 -8.84
CA ALA A 91 -14.25 8.82 -8.14
C ALA A 91 -13.31 8.67 -6.95
N GLN A 92 -12.80 7.48 -6.66
CA GLN A 92 -11.98 7.22 -5.49
C GLN A 92 -10.51 7.09 -5.87
N LYS A 93 -9.63 7.65 -5.01
CA LYS A 93 -8.18 7.51 -5.18
C LYS A 93 -7.78 6.08 -4.83
N PRO A 94 -7.13 5.34 -5.76
CA PRO A 94 -6.67 3.99 -5.43
C PRO A 94 -5.54 3.99 -4.41
N TYR A 95 -5.55 2.98 -3.52
CA TYR A 95 -4.53 2.78 -2.50
C TYR A 95 -3.67 1.54 -2.79
N VAL A 96 -4.17 0.62 -3.62
CA VAL A 96 -3.47 -0.62 -3.95
C VAL A 96 -3.63 -0.87 -5.45
N TYR A 97 -2.52 -1.17 -6.12
CA TYR A 97 -2.49 -1.51 -7.54
C TYR A 97 -1.97 -2.92 -7.74
N PRO A 98 -2.57 -3.69 -8.66
CA PRO A 98 -2.10 -5.02 -8.98
C PRO A 98 -1.02 -5.02 -10.05
N ARG A 99 -0.35 -6.17 -10.22
CA ARG A 99 0.58 -6.44 -11.33
C ARG A 99 0.56 -7.93 -11.65
N ASN A 100 1.00 -8.27 -12.86
CA ASN A 100 1.27 -9.65 -13.22
C ASN A 100 2.67 -10.07 -12.79
N PHE A 101 2.81 -11.33 -12.40
CA PHE A 101 4.09 -11.97 -12.18
C PHE A 101 4.24 -13.18 -13.09
#